data_af8c97589ec07cd5575cb99a48e0e034
#
_entry.id   af8c97589ec07cd5575cb99a48e0e034
#
_cell.length_a   1.000
_cell.length_b   1.000
_cell.length_c   1.000
_cell.angle_alpha   90.00
_cell.angle_beta   90.00
_cell.angle_gamma   90.00
#
_symmetry.space_group_name_H-M   'P 1'
#
loop_
_entity.id
_entity.type
_entity.pdbx_description
1 polymer ?
#
loop_
_entity_poly.entity_id
_entity_poly.type
_entity_poly.pdbx_seq_one_letter_code
_entity_poly.pdbx_strand_id
1 'polypeptide(L)'
;MKKANGIKLLTLAGLMATAACTGDFLNKNTNPDQATDEMLSWDNLSTGSAFAQMTKNVIPSFQLVGDKEYGSANYQVIEDLAGNIFAGYTGVINTSFTGNNLYNVTGKDWYNAMFNDAYTRVISAWNQLDPQRGEFPEVVALADIVKVAAMHRVTDTYGPIPYLNISSGDINKAYDPQQAVYKRFFEELDAAITRHNPAPNCWRLTTTSFRAT
;
A
#
# COMPACT_ATOMS: atom_id res chain seq x y z
N MET A 1 -61.91 6.15 30.40
CA MET A 1 -61.25 6.56 29.11
C MET A 1 -60.15 7.61 29.24
N LYS A 2 -59.98 8.37 30.33
CA LYS A 2 -58.89 9.39 30.49
C LYS A 2 -57.49 8.83 30.76
N LYS A 3 -57.35 7.63 31.36
CA LYS A 3 -56.03 7.05 31.68
C LYS A 3 -55.26 6.51 30.44
N ALA A 4 -55.98 6.04 29.41
CA ALA A 4 -55.32 5.48 28.20
C ALA A 4 -54.67 6.57 27.31
N ASN A 5 -55.19 7.81 27.34
CA ASN A 5 -54.62 8.90 26.55
C ASN A 5 -53.35 9.48 27.18
N GLY A 6 -53.21 9.41 28.51
CA GLY A 6 -51.99 9.86 29.20
C GLY A 6 -50.78 8.96 28.92
N ILE A 7 -50.98 7.63 28.84
CA ILE A 7 -49.91 6.68 28.55
C ILE A 7 -49.41 6.83 27.11
N LYS A 8 -50.33 7.04 26.15
CA LYS A 8 -49.95 7.28 24.74
C LYS A 8 -49.20 8.59 24.57
N LEU A 9 -49.52 9.61 25.32
CA LEU A 9 -48.80 10.89 25.28
C LEU A 9 -47.38 10.78 25.89
N LEU A 10 -47.23 10.03 26.97
CA LEU A 10 -45.94 9.78 27.61
C LEU A 10 -45.01 8.91 26.73
N THR A 11 -45.53 7.90 26.03
CA THR A 11 -44.74 7.08 25.09
C THR A 11 -44.32 7.89 23.87
N LEU A 12 -45.16 8.77 23.35
CA LEU A 12 -44.83 9.65 22.22
C LEU A 12 -43.76 10.68 22.59
N ALA A 13 -43.87 11.28 23.82
CA ALA A 13 -42.86 12.20 24.34
C ALA A 13 -41.52 11.50 24.61
N GLY A 14 -41.51 10.25 25.06
CA GLY A 14 -40.29 9.43 25.24
C GLY A 14 -39.58 9.09 23.91
N LEU A 15 -40.34 8.80 22.85
CA LEU A 15 -39.77 8.56 21.53
C LEU A 15 -39.15 9.82 20.88
N MET A 16 -39.73 11.00 21.12
CA MET A 16 -39.17 12.28 20.64
C MET A 16 -37.90 12.69 21.40
N ALA A 17 -37.76 12.33 22.65
CA ALA A 17 -36.55 12.64 23.44
C ALA A 17 -35.32 11.84 23.00
N THR A 18 -35.48 10.64 22.43
CA THR A 18 -34.37 9.83 21.94
C THR A 18 -33.86 10.31 20.56
N ALA A 19 -34.67 11.01 19.78
CA ALA A 19 -34.27 11.58 18.49
C ALA A 19 -33.46 12.88 18.62
N ALA A 20 -33.54 13.58 19.78
CA ALA A 20 -32.86 14.87 19.97
C ALA A 20 -31.35 14.77 20.24
N CYS A 21 -30.82 13.57 20.58
CA CYS A 21 -29.41 13.40 20.88
C CYS A 21 -28.50 13.16 19.66
N THR A 22 -29.06 13.01 18.45
CA THR A 22 -28.28 12.69 17.24
C THR A 22 -27.92 13.92 16.40
N GLY A 23 -28.51 15.07 16.64
CA GLY A 23 -28.32 16.28 15.84
C GLY A 23 -26.88 16.84 15.84
N ASP A 24 -26.13 16.58 16.90
CA ASP A 24 -24.76 17.10 17.09
C ASP A 24 -23.67 16.02 16.92
N PHE A 25 -24.11 14.79 16.66
CA PHE A 25 -23.20 13.63 16.56
C PHE A 25 -22.21 13.75 15.40
N LEU A 26 -22.68 14.20 14.25
CA LEU A 26 -21.85 14.40 13.06
C LEU A 26 -20.80 15.49 13.31
N ASN A 27 -21.20 16.62 13.89
CA ASN A 27 -20.27 17.73 14.17
C ASN A 27 -19.21 17.35 15.22
N LYS A 28 -19.59 16.56 16.24
CA LYS A 28 -18.64 16.11 17.28
C LYS A 28 -17.73 15.00 16.82
N ASN A 29 -18.14 14.18 15.86
CA ASN A 29 -17.35 13.10 15.30
C ASN A 29 -16.58 13.50 14.04
N THR A 30 -16.75 14.71 13.52
CA THR A 30 -15.91 15.22 12.44
C THR A 30 -14.58 15.67 13.03
N ASN A 31 -13.51 14.98 12.66
CA ASN A 31 -12.15 15.39 13.03
C ASN A 31 -11.79 16.67 12.25
N PRO A 32 -11.57 17.82 12.92
CA PRO A 32 -11.25 19.08 12.22
C PRO A 32 -9.89 19.03 11.51
N ASP A 33 -9.01 18.11 11.92
CA ASP A 33 -7.67 17.96 11.32
C ASP A 33 -7.65 16.93 10.17
N GLN A 34 -8.78 16.29 9.88
CA GLN A 34 -8.90 15.34 8.78
C GLN A 34 -9.25 16.07 7.48
N ALA A 35 -8.50 15.79 6.41
CA ALA A 35 -8.84 16.28 5.09
C ALA A 35 -10.22 15.78 4.66
N THR A 36 -11.08 16.69 4.20
CA THR A 36 -12.38 16.33 3.62
C THR A 36 -12.23 15.81 2.19
N ASP A 37 -13.23 15.08 1.69
CA ASP A 37 -13.22 14.62 0.28
C ASP A 37 -13.09 15.79 -0.70
N GLU A 38 -13.66 16.96 -0.36
CA GLU A 38 -13.52 18.18 -1.15
C GLU A 38 -12.07 18.67 -1.16
N MET A 39 -11.40 18.69 -0.01
CA MET A 39 -9.97 19.06 0.08
C MET A 39 -9.07 18.07 -0.67
N LEU A 40 -9.41 16.78 -0.64
CA LEU A 40 -8.68 15.74 -1.36
C LEU A 40 -8.83 15.85 -2.90
N SER A 41 -9.89 16.51 -3.37
CA SER A 41 -10.09 16.77 -4.81
C SER A 41 -9.25 17.94 -5.32
N TRP A 42 -8.77 18.84 -4.43
CA TRP A 42 -7.94 19.96 -4.81
C TRP A 42 -6.58 19.49 -5.31
N ASP A 43 -6.14 20.01 -6.46
CA ASP A 43 -4.85 19.68 -7.09
C ASP A 43 -4.58 18.18 -7.23
N ASN A 44 -5.66 17.35 -7.32
CA ASN A 44 -5.56 15.88 -7.36
C ASN A 44 -4.79 15.28 -6.16
N LEU A 45 -4.96 15.87 -4.98
CA LEU A 45 -4.21 15.50 -3.78
C LEU A 45 -4.39 14.01 -3.41
N SER A 46 -5.58 13.44 -3.63
CA SER A 46 -5.86 12.02 -3.39
C SER A 46 -4.95 11.11 -4.23
N THR A 47 -4.84 11.40 -5.53
CA THR A 47 -3.97 10.70 -6.48
C THR A 47 -2.50 10.89 -6.14
N GLY A 48 -2.10 12.14 -5.90
CA GLY A 48 -0.71 12.50 -5.58
C GLY A 48 -0.24 11.87 -4.26
N SER A 49 -1.07 11.86 -3.23
CA SER A 49 -0.73 11.28 -1.92
C SER A 49 -0.60 9.76 -1.97
N ALA A 50 -1.49 9.07 -2.68
CA ALA A 50 -1.41 7.63 -2.86
C ALA A 50 -0.15 7.22 -3.66
N PHE A 51 0.18 7.95 -4.72
CA PHE A 51 1.42 7.72 -5.48
C PHE A 51 2.68 7.99 -4.64
N ALA A 52 2.70 9.08 -3.88
CA ALA A 52 3.80 9.40 -2.96
C ALA A 52 3.97 8.32 -1.89
N GLN A 53 2.87 7.78 -1.35
CA GLN A 53 2.91 6.67 -0.41
C GLN A 53 3.51 5.41 -1.02
N MET A 54 3.16 5.07 -2.26
CA MET A 54 3.75 3.94 -2.97
C MET A 54 5.27 4.10 -3.10
N THR A 55 5.71 5.22 -3.68
CA THR A 55 7.13 5.47 -3.95
C THR A 55 7.98 5.47 -2.70
N LYS A 56 7.46 6.02 -1.59
CA LYS A 56 8.11 6.02 -0.28
C LYS A 56 8.33 4.60 0.27
N ASN A 57 7.45 3.65 -0.06
CA ASN A 57 7.45 2.31 0.54
C ASN A 57 7.97 1.19 -0.38
N VAL A 58 8.41 1.49 -1.60
CA VAL A 58 9.04 0.49 -2.48
C VAL A 58 10.31 -0.07 -1.85
N ILE A 59 11.15 0.82 -1.30
CA ILE A 59 12.30 0.46 -0.49
C ILE A 59 12.03 1.00 0.90
N PRO A 60 11.96 0.15 1.93
CA PRO A 60 11.71 0.59 3.29
C PRO A 60 12.77 1.62 3.71
N SER A 61 12.35 2.71 4.30
CA SER A 61 13.28 3.72 4.77
C SER A 61 14.08 3.21 5.98
N PHE A 62 15.33 3.64 6.07
CA PHE A 62 16.12 3.49 7.30
C PHE A 62 15.57 4.50 8.31
N GLN A 63 14.70 4.06 9.20
CA GLN A 63 14.21 4.90 10.28
C GLN A 63 14.98 4.63 11.56
N LEU A 64 15.47 5.71 12.15
CA LEU A 64 16.10 5.67 13.46
C LEU A 64 15.10 5.18 14.51
N VAL A 65 15.62 4.36 15.43
CA VAL A 65 14.90 3.84 16.59
C VAL A 65 14.16 4.96 17.31
N GLY A 66 12.83 4.91 17.30
CA GLY A 66 11.98 5.88 18.00
C GLY A 66 10.71 6.30 17.25
N ASP A 67 10.65 6.13 15.95
CA ASP A 67 9.45 6.42 15.17
C ASP A 67 8.51 5.20 15.21
N LYS A 68 7.60 5.21 16.18
CA LYS A 68 6.65 4.11 16.42
C LYS A 68 5.65 3.91 15.27
N GLU A 69 5.61 4.82 14.30
CA GLU A 69 4.64 4.81 13.22
C GLU A 69 4.89 3.71 12.19
N TYR A 70 6.13 3.20 12.10
CA TYR A 70 6.52 2.26 11.05
C TYR A 70 6.89 0.84 11.51
N GLY A 71 6.78 0.55 12.78
CA GLY A 71 7.02 -0.79 13.32
C GLY A 71 8.42 -1.34 13.01
N SER A 72 8.55 -2.66 12.96
CA SER A 72 9.80 -3.38 12.66
C SER A 72 10.15 -3.46 11.16
N ALA A 73 9.36 -2.89 10.28
CA ALA A 73 9.52 -2.98 8.83
C ALA A 73 10.45 -1.89 8.28
N ASN A 74 11.63 -1.74 8.85
CA ASN A 74 12.65 -0.83 8.37
C ASN A 74 13.68 -1.56 7.48
N TYR A 75 14.48 -0.80 6.77
CA TYR A 75 15.53 -1.31 5.89
C TYR A 75 16.43 -2.34 6.58
N GLN A 76 16.85 -2.06 7.82
CA GLN A 76 17.71 -2.95 8.59
C GLN A 76 17.08 -4.34 8.79
N VAL A 77 15.81 -4.40 9.14
CA VAL A 77 15.14 -5.69 9.39
C VAL A 77 15.00 -6.49 8.10
N ILE A 78 14.59 -5.84 7.02
CA ILE A 78 14.27 -6.49 5.76
C ILE A 78 15.55 -6.88 5.00
N GLU A 79 16.49 -5.95 4.87
CA GLU A 79 17.67 -6.14 4.01
C GLU A 79 18.85 -6.73 4.78
N ASP A 80 19.18 -6.18 5.97
CA ASP A 80 20.40 -6.60 6.68
C ASP A 80 20.19 -7.87 7.49
N LEU A 81 19.13 -7.93 8.30
CA LEU A 81 18.91 -9.04 9.22
C LEU A 81 18.24 -10.27 8.58
N ALA A 82 17.62 -10.10 7.41
CA ALA A 82 17.04 -11.20 6.66
C ALA A 82 17.68 -11.33 5.27
N GLY A 83 17.54 -10.33 4.39
CA GLY A 83 17.95 -10.40 3.00
C GLY A 83 19.44 -10.72 2.80
N ASN A 84 20.33 -9.98 3.44
CA ASN A 84 21.78 -10.17 3.30
C ASN A 84 22.28 -11.51 3.85
N ILE A 85 21.61 -12.03 4.89
CA ILE A 85 21.94 -13.34 5.46
C ILE A 85 21.50 -14.45 4.50
N PHE A 86 20.28 -14.38 3.96
CA PHE A 86 19.80 -15.36 2.99
C PHE A 86 20.59 -15.33 1.68
N ALA A 87 21.03 -14.15 1.24
CA ALA A 87 21.88 -14.00 0.07
C ALA A 87 23.34 -14.41 0.31
N GLY A 88 23.73 -14.68 1.56
CA GLY A 88 25.09 -15.07 1.92
C GLY A 88 26.10 -13.93 1.92
N TYR A 89 25.66 -12.66 1.88
CA TYR A 89 26.56 -11.51 1.96
C TYR A 89 27.08 -11.28 3.38
N THR A 90 26.29 -11.63 4.38
CA THR A 90 26.67 -11.51 5.80
C THR A 90 26.37 -12.80 6.53
N GLY A 91 27.08 -13.02 7.65
CA GLY A 91 26.84 -14.15 8.55
C GLY A 91 26.66 -13.65 9.97
N VAL A 92 25.84 -14.33 10.74
CA VAL A 92 25.63 -14.04 12.16
C VAL A 92 26.72 -14.70 12.98
N ILE A 93 27.49 -13.89 13.70
CA ILE A 93 28.53 -14.35 14.64
C ILE A 93 28.04 -14.41 16.10
N ASN A 94 26.87 -13.82 16.36
CA ASN A 94 26.27 -13.80 17.70
C ASN A 94 25.48 -15.09 17.94
N THR A 95 25.74 -15.75 19.06
CA THR A 95 25.08 -17.01 19.44
C THR A 95 23.55 -16.88 19.61
N SER A 96 23.03 -15.67 19.84
CA SER A 96 21.60 -15.43 19.98
C SER A 96 20.81 -15.55 18.67
N PHE A 97 21.49 -15.51 17.51
CA PHE A 97 20.87 -15.52 16.19
C PHE A 97 21.39 -16.64 15.26
N THR A 98 21.93 -17.70 15.84
CA THR A 98 22.55 -18.80 15.07
C THR A 98 21.62 -19.45 14.06
N GLY A 99 20.31 -19.48 14.32
CA GLY A 99 19.30 -20.03 13.41
C GLY A 99 19.25 -19.33 12.05
N ASN A 100 19.58 -18.03 12.00
CA ASN A 100 19.52 -17.26 10.77
C ASN A 100 20.52 -17.77 9.71
N ASN A 101 21.72 -18.16 10.12
CA ASN A 101 22.74 -18.74 9.20
C ASN A 101 22.32 -20.09 8.60
N LEU A 102 21.36 -20.75 9.20
CA LEU A 102 20.80 -22.03 8.74
C LEU A 102 19.47 -21.87 8.00
N TYR A 103 19.14 -20.66 7.57
CA TYR A 103 17.84 -20.31 6.96
C TYR A 103 16.65 -20.62 7.86
N ASN A 104 16.88 -20.78 9.15
CA ASN A 104 15.86 -20.96 10.18
C ASN A 104 15.69 -19.69 10.99
N VAL A 105 14.92 -18.74 10.43
CA VAL A 105 14.69 -17.45 11.08
C VAL A 105 13.72 -17.64 12.24
N THR A 106 14.24 -17.43 13.45
CA THR A 106 13.44 -17.50 14.67
C THR A 106 12.66 -16.23 14.98
N GLY A 107 13.06 -15.09 14.41
CA GLY A 107 12.37 -13.80 14.52
C GLY A 107 11.22 -13.70 13.51
N LYS A 108 10.01 -14.03 13.93
CA LYS A 108 8.82 -14.03 13.07
C LYS A 108 8.58 -12.71 12.35
N ASP A 109 8.84 -11.59 13.05
CA ASP A 109 8.55 -10.26 12.53
C ASP A 109 9.54 -9.85 11.43
N TRP A 110 10.79 -10.27 11.50
CA TRP A 110 11.79 -9.96 10.48
C TRP A 110 11.50 -10.66 9.17
N TYR A 111 11.11 -11.92 9.24
CA TYR A 111 10.79 -12.70 8.04
C TYR A 111 9.51 -12.25 7.34
N ASN A 112 8.53 -11.74 8.09
CA ASN A 112 7.27 -11.29 7.53
C ASN A 112 7.27 -9.80 7.13
N ALA A 113 8.27 -9.03 7.55
CA ALA A 113 8.27 -7.58 7.42
C ALA A 113 8.11 -7.11 5.96
N MET A 114 8.88 -7.66 5.02
CA MET A 114 8.81 -7.27 3.61
C MET A 114 7.43 -7.59 3.01
N PHE A 115 6.89 -8.77 3.30
CA PHE A 115 5.57 -9.16 2.80
C PHE A 115 4.48 -8.22 3.32
N ASN A 116 4.44 -8.03 4.63
CA ASN A 116 3.44 -7.16 5.25
C ASN A 116 3.53 -5.73 4.74
N ASP A 117 4.72 -5.18 4.63
CA ASP A 117 4.93 -3.81 4.18
C ASP A 117 4.50 -3.61 2.73
N ALA A 118 4.88 -4.51 1.81
CA ALA A 118 4.51 -4.42 0.42
C ALA A 118 2.98 -4.44 0.24
N TYR A 119 2.28 -5.37 0.90
CA TYR A 119 0.83 -5.49 0.75
C TYR A 119 0.06 -4.37 1.45
N THR A 120 0.46 -3.98 2.66
CA THR A 120 -0.28 -2.98 3.43
C THR A 120 0.00 -1.54 2.98
N ARG A 121 1.16 -1.27 2.42
CA ARG A 121 1.57 0.10 2.06
C ARG A 121 1.62 0.35 0.57
N VAL A 122 2.21 -0.57 -0.22
CA VAL A 122 2.32 -0.37 -1.67
C VAL A 122 1.05 -0.81 -2.38
N ILE A 123 0.58 -2.04 -2.15
CA ILE A 123 -0.61 -2.55 -2.82
C ILE A 123 -1.88 -1.82 -2.37
N SER A 124 -1.98 -1.48 -1.09
CA SER A 124 -3.11 -0.69 -0.58
C SER A 124 -3.21 0.69 -1.27
N ALA A 125 -2.07 1.37 -1.44
CA ALA A 125 -2.04 2.65 -2.14
C ALA A 125 -2.29 2.48 -3.65
N TRP A 126 -1.75 1.43 -4.28
CA TRP A 126 -2.03 1.11 -5.68
C TRP A 126 -3.53 0.84 -5.92
N ASN A 127 -4.21 0.13 -5.02
CA ASN A 127 -5.65 -0.11 -5.11
C ASN A 127 -6.48 1.19 -5.05
N GLN A 128 -5.95 2.27 -4.48
CA GLN A 128 -6.59 3.59 -4.50
C GLN A 128 -6.40 4.31 -5.85
N LEU A 129 -5.29 4.01 -6.56
CA LEU A 129 -4.97 4.61 -7.85
C LEU A 129 -5.59 3.86 -9.03
N ASP A 130 -5.70 2.54 -8.96
CA ASP A 130 -6.16 1.72 -10.08
C ASP A 130 -7.56 2.12 -10.62
N PRO A 131 -8.56 2.45 -9.79
CA PRO A 131 -9.85 2.97 -10.27
C PRO A 131 -9.75 4.29 -11.03
N GLN A 132 -8.69 5.06 -10.84
CA GLN A 132 -8.46 6.38 -11.46
C GLN A 132 -7.78 6.27 -12.83
N ARG A 133 -7.56 5.06 -13.33
CA ARG A 133 -6.86 4.77 -14.59
C ARG A 133 -7.47 5.46 -15.82
N GLY A 134 -8.76 5.71 -15.82
CA GLY A 134 -9.46 6.43 -16.90
C GLY A 134 -9.21 7.93 -16.90
N GLU A 135 -9.00 8.51 -15.73
CA GLU A 135 -8.81 9.95 -15.52
C GLU A 135 -7.33 10.33 -15.54
N PHE A 136 -6.48 9.51 -14.90
CA PHE A 136 -5.04 9.76 -14.79
C PHE A 136 -4.22 8.56 -15.31
N PRO A 137 -4.31 8.24 -16.62
CA PRO A 137 -3.69 7.03 -17.17
C PRO A 137 -2.17 6.99 -17.01
N GLU A 138 -1.51 8.15 -17.10
CA GLU A 138 -0.04 8.25 -16.97
C GLU A 138 0.42 8.00 -15.53
N VAL A 139 -0.29 8.56 -14.54
CA VAL A 139 0.04 8.37 -13.12
C VAL A 139 -0.16 6.92 -12.72
N VAL A 140 -1.25 6.29 -13.20
CA VAL A 140 -1.50 4.87 -12.91
C VAL A 140 -0.51 3.96 -13.65
N ALA A 141 -0.05 4.33 -14.85
CA ALA A 141 1.02 3.61 -15.53
C ALA A 141 2.34 3.65 -14.72
N LEU A 142 2.71 4.81 -14.18
CA LEU A 142 3.84 4.92 -13.28
C LEU A 142 3.64 4.12 -11.98
N ALA A 143 2.43 4.12 -11.44
CA ALA A 143 2.09 3.32 -10.27
C ALA A 143 2.20 1.81 -10.54
N ASP A 144 1.85 1.33 -11.74
CA ASP A 144 2.06 -0.06 -12.16
C ASP A 144 3.55 -0.42 -12.15
N ILE A 145 4.42 0.47 -12.64
CA ILE A 145 5.89 0.26 -12.61
C ILE A 145 6.39 0.19 -11.16
N VAL A 146 5.95 1.11 -10.31
CA VAL A 146 6.32 1.15 -8.89
C VAL A 146 5.82 -0.09 -8.15
N LYS A 147 4.60 -0.56 -8.47
CA LYS A 147 4.07 -1.82 -7.95
C LYS A 147 4.95 -3.01 -8.31
N VAL A 148 5.34 -3.15 -9.57
CA VAL A 148 6.24 -4.23 -10.02
C VAL A 148 7.60 -4.11 -9.31
N ALA A 149 8.14 -2.91 -9.16
CA ALA A 149 9.40 -2.68 -8.43
C ALA A 149 9.36 -3.12 -6.97
N ALA A 150 8.21 -3.02 -6.30
CA ALA A 150 8.04 -3.55 -4.95
C ALA A 150 7.84 -5.08 -4.94
N MET A 151 6.95 -5.57 -5.80
CA MET A 151 6.47 -6.95 -5.72
C MET A 151 7.45 -7.98 -6.27
N HIS A 152 8.39 -7.60 -7.19
CA HIS A 152 9.43 -8.52 -7.62
C HIS A 152 10.33 -8.93 -6.46
N ARG A 153 10.66 -7.99 -5.56
CA ARG A 153 11.45 -8.28 -4.34
C ARG A 153 10.71 -9.25 -3.41
N VAL A 154 9.40 -9.10 -3.31
CA VAL A 154 8.57 -10.00 -2.50
C VAL A 154 8.59 -11.42 -3.05
N THR A 155 8.35 -11.59 -4.35
CA THR A 155 8.38 -12.94 -4.97
C THR A 155 9.78 -13.55 -4.99
N ASP A 156 10.84 -12.73 -5.07
CA ASP A 156 12.22 -13.23 -4.98
C ASP A 156 12.56 -13.73 -3.57
N THR A 157 11.97 -13.12 -2.55
CA THR A 157 12.16 -13.53 -1.16
C THR A 157 11.32 -14.74 -0.77
N TYR A 158 10.05 -14.78 -1.19
CA TYR A 158 9.07 -15.75 -0.72
C TYR A 158 8.69 -16.82 -1.75
N GLY A 159 9.07 -16.66 -3.02
CA GLY A 159 8.64 -17.52 -4.12
C GLY A 159 7.21 -17.22 -4.54
N PRO A 160 6.27 -18.19 -4.43
CA PRO A 160 4.86 -17.96 -4.75
C PRO A 160 4.23 -16.89 -3.87
N ILE A 161 3.47 -15.96 -4.46
CA ILE A 161 2.77 -14.88 -3.76
C ILE A 161 1.38 -14.65 -4.37
N PRO A 162 0.39 -14.11 -3.62
CA PRO A 162 -0.91 -13.75 -4.19
C PRO A 162 -0.78 -12.44 -4.99
N TYR A 163 -0.76 -12.53 -6.32
CA TYR A 163 -0.52 -11.38 -7.19
C TYR A 163 -1.56 -11.21 -8.32
N LEU A 164 -1.90 -12.27 -9.07
CA LEU A 164 -2.71 -12.18 -10.28
C LEU A 164 -4.11 -11.58 -10.04
N ASN A 165 -4.70 -11.87 -8.88
CA ASN A 165 -6.03 -11.39 -8.48
C ASN A 165 -5.97 -10.42 -7.31
N ILE A 166 -4.94 -9.58 -7.24
CA ILE A 166 -4.66 -8.75 -6.07
C ILE A 166 -5.77 -7.74 -5.77
N SER A 167 -6.47 -7.25 -6.78
CA SER A 167 -7.57 -6.28 -6.69
C SER A 167 -8.97 -6.90 -6.59
N SER A 168 -9.11 -8.23 -6.56
CA SER A 168 -10.43 -8.90 -6.64
C SER A 168 -11.33 -8.72 -5.41
N GLY A 169 -10.88 -8.11 -4.33
CA GLY A 169 -11.67 -7.98 -3.10
C GLY A 169 -11.82 -9.28 -2.29
N ASP A 170 -11.44 -10.44 -2.82
CA ASP A 170 -11.50 -11.70 -2.09
C ASP A 170 -10.50 -11.70 -0.92
N ILE A 171 -10.95 -12.17 0.23
CA ILE A 171 -10.10 -12.29 1.42
C ILE A 171 -9.14 -13.47 1.29
N ASN A 172 -9.60 -14.57 0.70
CA ASN A 172 -8.81 -15.79 0.51
C ASN A 172 -8.21 -15.81 -0.89
N LYS A 173 -7.01 -15.29 -1.05
CA LYS A 173 -6.28 -15.32 -2.34
C LYS A 173 -5.35 -16.51 -2.38
N ALA A 174 -5.40 -17.26 -3.48
CA ALA A 174 -4.42 -18.30 -3.75
C ALA A 174 -3.04 -17.70 -4.00
N TYR A 175 -2.00 -18.47 -3.70
CA TYR A 175 -0.62 -18.11 -4.06
C TYR A 175 -0.39 -18.46 -5.53
N ASP A 176 0.08 -17.51 -6.30
CA ASP A 176 0.44 -17.68 -7.70
C ASP A 176 1.89 -18.17 -7.81
N PRO A 177 2.20 -19.14 -8.68
CA PRO A 177 3.57 -19.55 -8.91
C PRO A 177 4.45 -18.37 -9.38
N GLN A 178 5.69 -18.30 -8.91
CA GLN A 178 6.63 -17.21 -9.24
C GLN A 178 6.74 -16.97 -10.75
N GLN A 179 6.76 -18.02 -11.55
CA GLN A 179 6.78 -17.90 -13.02
C GLN A 179 5.57 -17.13 -13.57
N ALA A 180 4.38 -17.38 -13.04
CA ALA A 180 3.16 -16.68 -13.45
C ALA A 180 3.18 -15.21 -13.01
N VAL A 181 3.71 -14.95 -11.81
CA VAL A 181 3.90 -13.61 -11.26
C VAL A 181 4.84 -12.79 -12.15
N TYR A 182 6.02 -13.34 -12.52
CA TYR A 182 6.96 -12.67 -13.40
C TYR A 182 6.40 -12.43 -14.81
N LYS A 183 5.67 -13.39 -15.37
CA LYS A 183 4.97 -13.19 -16.64
C LYS A 183 4.05 -11.98 -16.55
N ARG A 184 3.28 -11.88 -15.47
CA ARG A 184 2.38 -10.74 -15.23
C ARG A 184 3.13 -9.42 -15.07
N PHE A 185 4.29 -9.40 -14.41
CA PHE A 185 5.15 -8.22 -14.33
C PHE A 185 5.53 -7.68 -15.71
N PHE A 186 5.98 -8.52 -16.62
CA PHE A 186 6.32 -8.10 -17.97
C PHE A 186 5.11 -7.55 -18.73
N GLU A 187 3.94 -8.20 -18.64
CA GLU A 187 2.71 -7.71 -19.24
C GLU A 187 2.31 -6.31 -18.72
N GLU A 188 2.44 -6.10 -17.41
CA GLU A 188 2.13 -4.81 -16.77
C GLU A 188 3.14 -3.72 -17.16
N LEU A 189 4.42 -4.03 -17.21
CA LEU A 189 5.46 -3.10 -17.64
C LEU A 189 5.30 -2.69 -19.10
N ASP A 190 5.04 -3.64 -20.00
CA ASP A 190 4.80 -3.36 -21.42
C ASP A 190 3.56 -2.47 -21.60
N ALA A 191 2.49 -2.76 -20.86
CA ALA A 191 1.30 -1.94 -20.87
C ALA A 191 1.54 -0.53 -20.30
N ALA A 192 2.34 -0.41 -19.25
CA ALA A 192 2.69 0.89 -18.64
C ALA A 192 3.54 1.74 -19.59
N ILE A 193 4.54 1.15 -20.24
CA ILE A 193 5.38 1.82 -21.25
C ILE A 193 4.52 2.34 -22.41
N THR A 194 3.60 1.52 -22.91
CA THR A 194 2.72 1.89 -24.00
C THR A 194 1.82 3.08 -23.63
N ARG A 195 1.34 3.13 -22.40
CA ARG A 195 0.48 4.23 -21.90
C ARG A 195 1.25 5.49 -21.62
N HIS A 196 2.48 5.37 -21.11
CA HIS A 196 3.31 6.53 -20.75
C HIS A 196 3.95 7.18 -21.97
N ASN A 197 4.02 6.49 -23.11
CA ASN A 197 4.63 7.01 -24.34
C ASN A 197 3.58 7.15 -25.47
N PRO A 198 2.63 8.08 -25.35
CA PRO A 198 1.58 8.29 -26.37
C PRO A 198 2.15 8.88 -27.68
N ALA A 199 3.41 9.37 -27.69
CA ALA A 199 4.07 9.89 -28.90
C ALA A 199 5.52 9.43 -28.96
N PRO A 200 5.97 8.79 -30.06
CA PRO A 200 7.34 8.28 -30.20
C PRO A 200 8.43 9.39 -30.26
N ASN A 201 8.08 10.65 -30.13
CA ASN A 201 8.97 11.77 -30.36
C ASN A 201 9.44 12.53 -29.12
N CYS A 202 8.88 12.30 -27.92
CA CYS A 202 9.24 13.07 -26.74
C CYS A 202 10.62 12.73 -26.17
N TRP A 203 11.08 11.47 -26.29
CA TRP A 203 12.36 11.00 -25.75
C TRP A 203 13.52 11.01 -26.76
N ARG A 204 13.25 11.21 -28.05
CA ARG A 204 14.32 11.32 -29.08
C ARG A 204 15.12 12.61 -29.00
N LEU A 205 14.59 13.65 -28.38
CA LEU A 205 15.29 14.95 -28.28
C LEU A 205 16.36 15.00 -27.17
N THR A 206 16.28 14.10 -26.17
CA THR A 206 17.25 14.08 -25.07
C THR A 206 18.47 13.19 -25.31
N THR A 207 18.39 12.21 -26.21
CA THR A 207 19.54 11.34 -26.51
C THR A 207 20.48 11.89 -27.58
N THR A 208 20.06 12.86 -28.38
CA THR A 208 20.91 13.48 -29.41
C THR A 208 21.77 14.63 -28.89
N SER A 209 21.47 15.21 -27.75
CA SER A 209 22.25 16.31 -27.17
C SER A 209 23.47 15.83 -26.35
N PHE A 210 23.61 14.54 -26.06
CA PHE A 210 24.73 14.00 -25.28
C PHE A 210 25.86 13.37 -26.11
N ARG A 211 25.83 13.50 -27.45
CA ARG A 211 26.87 12.94 -28.34
C ARG A 211 27.67 13.98 -29.12
N ALA A 212 27.70 15.22 -28.70
CA ALA A 212 28.53 16.25 -29.34
C ALA A 212 29.19 17.16 -28.30
N THR A 213 30.20 16.66 -27.63
CA THR A 213 31.41 17.37 -27.19
C THR A 213 32.43 16.34 -26.72
#